data_be637e116407ab8aa5fa02534ef8b42a
#
_entry.id   be637e116407ab8aa5fa02534ef8b42a
#
_cell.length_a   1.000
_cell.length_b   1.000
_cell.length_c   1.000
_cell.angle_alpha   90.00
_cell.angle_beta   90.00
_cell.angle_gamma   90.00
#
_symmetry.space_group_name_H-M   'P 1'
#
loop_
_entity.id
_entity.type
_entity.pdbx_description
1 polymer ?
#
loop_
_entity_poly.entity_id
_entity_poly.type
_entity_poly.pdbx_seq_one_letter_code
_entity_poly.pdbx_strand_id
1 'polypeptide(L)'
;GVRTGFGGIRVKKDWMIRVPILQQLQIMDLSVKKLEVVRKGKDGLICEDNIRADIEVGFYVRVNDEKSEIDGKTDYHDIKTVATQVGCERASEIELLKQLFEAKFSEALKSAGKKMQFEALYTDRIPFRQEIIDTIGSDLNGYTLEDVAIDYLEQTPLDAHDPNNVLDSVGRAKIVELTAQMEEKENQRKVNRDEEINKQNRDMELQIKEKDISTEVAQRALDRDNEQDLAVQTREVEVKKAEEAAITEKSVQEARKESENARLMTEEDVEVRTVQKDRSVQEARVNLDKDLLRLEEEKKESGQQAEVDRERRVGLSTQEKEAAIIAAAFG
;
A
#
# COMPACT_ATOMS: atom_id res chain seq x y z
N GLY A 1 30.58 9.02 27.60
CA GLY A 1 31.73 9.78 27.13
C GLY A 1 32.87 8.90 26.69
N VAL A 2 33.60 9.32 25.69
CA VAL A 2 34.80 8.69 25.15
C VAL A 2 36.00 9.60 25.46
N ARG A 3 36.97 9.09 26.16
CA ARG A 3 38.19 9.77 26.52
C ARG A 3 39.36 9.21 25.71
N THR A 4 40.09 10.09 25.05
CA THR A 4 41.30 9.78 24.25
C THR A 4 42.52 10.51 24.78
N GLY A 5 43.71 10.07 24.42
CA GLY A 5 44.97 10.66 24.80
C GLY A 5 45.82 9.75 25.71
N PHE A 6 46.56 10.33 26.65
CA PHE A 6 47.44 9.60 27.55
C PHE A 6 46.65 8.55 28.35
N GLY A 7 47.04 7.27 28.25
CA GLY A 7 46.37 6.14 28.85
C GLY A 7 45.35 5.44 27.91
N GLY A 8 45.35 5.79 26.62
CA GLY A 8 44.54 5.14 25.59
C GLY A 8 43.06 5.57 25.57
N ILE A 9 42.27 4.87 24.75
CA ILE A 9 40.83 5.11 24.63
C ILE A 9 40.09 4.43 25.76
N ARG A 10 39.26 5.18 26.48
CA ARG A 10 38.39 4.67 27.51
C ARG A 10 36.97 5.18 27.34
N VAL A 11 36.00 4.28 27.47
CA VAL A 11 34.59 4.56 27.37
C VAL A 11 33.90 4.39 28.69
N LYS A 12 33.05 5.31 29.12
CA LYS A 12 32.13 5.20 30.24
C LYS A 12 30.79 5.83 29.92
N LYS A 13 29.71 5.22 30.37
CA LYS A 13 28.34 5.75 30.23
C LYS A 13 28.01 6.80 31.28
N ASP A 14 28.62 6.70 32.46
CA ASP A 14 28.37 7.56 33.61
C ASP A 14 29.33 8.75 33.69
N TRP A 15 30.10 8.84 34.75
CA TRP A 15 31.04 9.92 34.95
C TRP A 15 32.47 9.52 34.55
N MET A 16 33.26 10.46 34.08
CA MET A 16 34.66 10.24 33.68
C MET A 16 35.50 11.46 34.01
N ILE A 17 36.67 11.21 34.63
CA ILE A 17 37.65 12.23 34.94
C ILE A 17 38.54 12.43 33.72
N ARG A 18 38.74 13.69 33.32
CA ARG A 18 39.65 14.11 32.28
C ARG A 18 40.80 14.92 32.87
N VAL A 19 42.04 14.64 32.45
CA VAL A 19 43.19 15.49 32.76
C VAL A 19 43.34 16.46 31.60
N PRO A 20 43.10 17.77 31.81
CA PRO A 20 43.29 18.79 30.77
C PRO A 20 44.71 18.71 30.18
N ILE A 21 44.89 19.04 28.92
CA ILE A 21 46.12 19.03 28.15
C ILE A 21 46.57 17.62 27.71
N LEU A 22 46.43 16.59 28.56
CA LEU A 22 46.85 15.22 28.25
C LEU A 22 45.74 14.35 27.66
N GLN A 23 44.48 14.73 27.86
CA GLN A 23 43.33 13.92 27.49
C GLN A 23 42.21 14.78 26.88
N GLN A 24 41.59 14.26 25.84
CA GLN A 24 40.39 14.81 25.22
C GLN A 24 39.18 13.97 25.62
N LEU A 25 38.09 14.63 25.99
CA LEU A 25 36.81 14.00 26.26
C LEU A 25 35.83 14.43 25.19
N GLN A 26 35.21 13.48 24.52
CA GLN A 26 34.14 13.67 23.57
C GLN A 26 32.88 12.97 24.04
N ILE A 27 31.73 13.51 23.68
CA ILE A 27 30.44 12.91 23.98
C ILE A 27 29.92 12.29 22.67
N MET A 28 29.47 11.05 22.73
CA MET A 28 28.84 10.34 21.64
C MET A 28 27.38 10.11 22.01
N ASP A 29 26.48 10.41 21.10
CA ASP A 29 25.07 10.09 21.26
C ASP A 29 24.85 8.63 20.85
N LEU A 30 24.29 7.84 21.78
CA LEU A 30 23.99 6.42 21.60
C LEU A 30 22.51 6.16 21.29
N SER A 31 21.73 7.21 21.07
CA SER A 31 20.32 7.07 20.74
C SER A 31 20.13 6.45 19.37
N VAL A 32 18.99 5.80 19.18
CA VAL A 32 18.59 5.24 17.89
C VAL A 32 18.39 6.39 16.88
N LYS A 33 18.97 6.22 15.69
CA LYS A 33 18.83 7.15 14.56
C LYS A 33 18.04 6.45 13.45
N LYS A 34 17.07 7.17 12.87
CA LYS A 34 16.36 6.71 11.66
C LYS A 34 17.09 7.19 10.43
N LEU A 35 17.52 6.28 9.58
CA LEU A 35 18.13 6.56 8.28
C LEU A 35 17.14 6.16 7.19
N GLU A 36 16.67 7.11 6.44
CA GLU A 36 15.75 6.88 5.34
C GLU A 36 16.48 6.62 4.03
N VAL A 37 16.12 5.51 3.37
CA VAL A 37 16.56 5.18 2.01
C VAL A 37 15.33 5.16 1.12
N VAL A 38 15.34 6.02 0.11
CA VAL A 38 14.26 6.17 -0.87
C VAL A 38 14.75 5.65 -2.21
N ARG A 39 13.97 4.77 -2.83
CA ARG A 39 14.22 4.24 -4.18
C ARG A 39 12.94 4.37 -5.00
N LYS A 40 12.92 5.29 -5.95
CA LYS A 40 11.76 5.61 -6.77
C LYS A 40 12.11 5.79 -8.24
N GLY A 41 11.14 5.59 -9.09
CA GLY A 41 11.26 5.78 -10.53
C GLY A 41 12.37 4.91 -11.14
N LYS A 42 13.34 5.51 -11.81
CA LYS A 42 14.46 4.80 -12.44
C LYS A 42 15.37 4.07 -11.46
N ASP A 43 15.43 4.54 -10.21
CA ASP A 43 16.20 3.91 -9.13
C ASP A 43 15.38 2.95 -8.29
N GLY A 44 14.11 2.74 -8.65
CA GLY A 44 13.20 1.82 -7.99
C GLY A 44 13.75 0.39 -7.92
N LEU A 45 13.27 -0.36 -6.95
CA LEU A 45 13.67 -1.73 -6.69
C LEU A 45 13.18 -2.64 -7.83
N ILE A 46 14.05 -3.48 -8.39
CA ILE A 46 13.66 -4.49 -9.37
C ILE A 46 13.43 -5.82 -8.65
N CYS A 47 12.20 -6.32 -8.69
CA CYS A 47 11.80 -7.58 -8.10
C CYS A 47 12.26 -8.79 -8.93
N GLU A 48 12.02 -10.00 -8.44
CA GLU A 48 12.33 -11.26 -9.12
C GLU A 48 11.65 -11.35 -10.49
N ASP A 49 10.38 -10.94 -10.57
CA ASP A 49 9.54 -10.90 -11.76
C ASP A 49 9.83 -9.71 -12.70
N ASN A 50 10.89 -8.97 -12.43
CA ASN A 50 11.32 -7.75 -13.11
C ASN A 50 10.34 -6.57 -13.03
N ILE A 51 9.30 -6.66 -12.22
CA ILE A 51 8.46 -5.50 -11.89
C ILE A 51 9.28 -4.56 -11.02
N ARG A 52 9.21 -3.27 -11.33
CA ARG A 52 9.89 -2.23 -10.58
C ARG A 52 8.96 -1.68 -9.49
N ALA A 53 9.51 -1.54 -8.28
CA ALA A 53 8.80 -1.03 -7.12
C ALA A 53 9.45 0.27 -6.60
N ASP A 54 8.63 1.24 -6.30
CA ASP A 54 9.00 2.43 -5.54
C ASP A 54 8.90 2.11 -4.06
N ILE A 55 10.01 2.32 -3.33
CA ILE A 55 10.11 1.95 -1.94
C ILE A 55 10.77 3.05 -1.10
N GLU A 56 10.25 3.24 0.11
CA GLU A 56 10.89 4.02 1.18
C GLU A 56 11.05 3.14 2.41
N VAL A 57 12.28 3.06 2.90
CA VAL A 57 12.63 2.22 4.04
C VAL A 57 13.38 3.05 5.08
N GLY A 58 12.89 3.00 6.30
CA GLY A 58 13.56 3.56 7.48
C GLY A 58 14.38 2.48 8.18
N PHE A 59 15.68 2.71 8.29
CA PHE A 59 16.61 1.86 9.04
C PHE A 59 16.89 2.52 10.39
N TYR A 60 16.60 1.79 11.45
CA TYR A 60 16.84 2.25 12.81
C TYR A 60 18.17 1.68 13.30
N VAL A 61 19.17 2.54 13.40
CA VAL A 61 20.52 2.17 13.81
C VAL A 61 20.94 2.92 15.06
N ARG A 62 21.74 2.28 15.89
CA ARG A 62 22.42 2.90 17.01
C ARG A 62 23.84 2.35 17.13
N VAL A 63 24.68 3.06 17.86
CA VAL A 63 25.99 2.51 18.24
C VAL A 63 25.77 1.36 19.21
N ASN A 64 26.41 0.21 18.95
CA ASN A 64 26.32 -0.92 19.85
C ASN A 64 27.02 -0.57 21.18
N ASP A 65 26.24 -0.55 22.24
CA ASP A 65 26.68 -0.17 23.57
C ASP A 65 26.78 -1.37 24.53
N GLU A 66 26.77 -2.57 23.98
CA GLU A 66 26.98 -3.79 24.71
C GLU A 66 28.49 -3.98 25.04
N LYS A 67 28.72 -4.53 26.19
CA LYS A 67 30.07 -4.91 26.57
C LYS A 67 30.43 -6.26 25.97
N SER A 68 31.49 -6.31 25.21
CA SER A 68 32.05 -7.56 24.68
C SER A 68 33.33 -7.92 25.40
N GLU A 69 33.57 -9.23 25.53
CA GLU A 69 34.83 -9.77 26.08
C GLU A 69 35.76 -10.09 24.91
N ILE A 70 36.85 -9.31 24.79
CA ILE A 70 37.88 -9.49 23.78
C ILE A 70 39.22 -9.52 24.53
N ASP A 71 40.01 -10.55 24.29
CA ASP A 71 41.32 -10.76 24.95
C ASP A 71 41.25 -10.76 26.50
N GLY A 72 40.16 -11.36 27.06
CA GLY A 72 39.98 -11.45 28.52
C GLY A 72 39.66 -10.13 29.22
N LYS A 73 39.28 -9.09 28.45
CA LYS A 73 38.84 -7.79 28.97
C LYS A 73 37.44 -7.50 28.51
N THR A 74 36.56 -7.23 29.47
CA THR A 74 35.18 -6.77 29.17
C THR A 74 35.19 -5.25 28.96
N ASP A 75 34.91 -4.81 27.75
CA ASP A 75 34.93 -3.39 27.40
C ASP A 75 33.84 -3.05 26.32
N TYR A 76 33.61 -1.76 26.12
CA TYR A 76 32.75 -1.21 25.06
C TYR A 76 33.53 -1.17 23.74
N HIS A 77 33.77 -2.35 23.13
CA HIS A 77 34.59 -2.46 21.92
C HIS A 77 34.02 -1.66 20.76
N ASP A 78 32.72 -1.80 20.51
CA ASP A 78 32.04 -1.18 19.36
C ASP A 78 32.01 0.35 19.47
N ILE A 79 31.77 0.90 20.68
CA ILE A 79 31.87 2.35 20.90
C ILE A 79 33.29 2.85 20.62
N LYS A 80 34.32 2.10 20.98
CA LYS A 80 35.71 2.48 20.68
C LYS A 80 36.00 2.43 19.19
N THR A 81 35.49 1.41 18.50
CA THR A 81 35.61 1.25 17.04
C THR A 81 34.97 2.44 16.33
N VAL A 82 33.73 2.78 16.68
CA VAL A 82 33.02 3.93 16.11
C VAL A 82 33.77 5.23 16.42
N ALA A 83 34.22 5.44 17.65
CA ALA A 83 34.96 6.64 18.03
C ALA A 83 36.27 6.80 17.27
N THR A 84 36.93 5.68 16.91
CA THR A 84 38.19 5.69 16.18
C THR A 84 38.01 5.84 14.68
N GLN A 85 37.03 5.15 14.10
CA GLN A 85 36.83 5.10 12.66
C GLN A 85 35.98 6.27 12.14
N VAL A 86 34.94 6.64 12.88
CA VAL A 86 33.99 7.67 12.48
C VAL A 86 34.21 8.99 13.24
N GLY A 87 34.52 8.89 14.53
CA GLY A 87 34.61 10.04 15.45
C GLY A 87 33.31 10.28 16.21
N CYS A 88 33.40 10.73 17.46
CA CYS A 88 32.22 10.85 18.33
C CYS A 88 31.18 11.85 17.84
N GLU A 89 31.59 13.00 17.32
CA GLU A 89 30.68 14.03 16.77
C GLU A 89 29.99 13.50 15.52
N ARG A 90 30.76 12.98 14.58
CA ARG A 90 30.25 12.49 13.29
C ARG A 90 29.36 11.27 13.44
N ALA A 91 29.62 10.43 14.43
CA ALA A 91 28.81 9.27 14.76
C ALA A 91 27.40 9.64 15.30
N SER A 92 27.22 10.89 15.69
CA SER A 92 25.94 11.41 16.19
C SER A 92 25.14 12.14 15.12
N GLU A 93 25.73 12.41 13.97
CA GLU A 93 25.15 13.21 12.89
C GLU A 93 24.47 12.32 11.84
N ILE A 94 23.15 12.50 11.66
CA ILE A 94 22.31 11.65 10.81
C ILE A 94 22.76 11.67 9.35
N GLU A 95 23.12 12.83 8.82
CA GLU A 95 23.52 12.98 7.41
C GLU A 95 24.84 12.24 7.11
N LEU A 96 25.76 12.23 8.04
CA LEU A 96 27.01 11.49 7.87
C LEU A 96 26.79 9.99 8.01
N LEU A 97 25.92 9.57 8.93
CA LEU A 97 25.53 8.17 9.04
C LEU A 97 24.80 7.69 7.78
N LYS A 98 23.95 8.53 7.21
CA LYS A 98 23.27 8.22 5.94
C LYS A 98 24.31 7.98 4.84
N GLN A 99 25.28 8.87 4.67
CA GLN A 99 26.34 8.70 3.68
C GLN A 99 27.16 7.43 3.91
N LEU A 100 27.41 7.07 5.17
CA LEU A 100 28.17 5.88 5.53
C LEU A 100 27.44 4.58 5.17
N PHE A 101 26.13 4.53 5.40
CA PHE A 101 25.35 3.29 5.28
C PHE A 101 24.48 3.22 4.02
N GLU A 102 24.26 4.33 3.30
CA GLU A 102 23.34 4.37 2.16
C GLU A 102 23.67 3.32 1.09
N ALA A 103 24.94 3.17 0.76
CA ALA A 103 25.36 2.20 -0.24
C ALA A 103 25.06 0.76 0.21
N LYS A 104 25.38 0.42 1.47
CA LYS A 104 25.14 -0.92 2.03
C LYS A 104 23.65 -1.24 2.15
N PHE A 105 22.85 -0.29 2.63
CA PHE A 105 21.41 -0.46 2.75
C PHE A 105 20.72 -0.53 1.38
N SER A 106 21.16 0.28 0.43
CA SER A 106 20.68 0.23 -0.95
C SER A 106 20.98 -1.11 -1.62
N GLU A 107 22.16 -1.67 -1.40
CA GLU A 107 22.54 -2.99 -1.90
C GLU A 107 21.68 -4.09 -1.26
N ALA A 108 21.49 -4.04 0.05
CA ALA A 108 20.63 -4.99 0.75
C ALA A 108 19.19 -4.96 0.23
N LEU A 109 18.63 -3.76 0.00
CA LEU A 109 17.31 -3.62 -0.59
C LEU A 109 17.23 -4.25 -1.99
N LYS A 110 18.23 -3.98 -2.84
CA LYS A 110 18.28 -4.54 -4.20
C LYS A 110 18.42 -6.06 -4.18
N SER A 111 19.24 -6.59 -3.29
CA SER A 111 19.46 -8.03 -3.14
C SER A 111 18.22 -8.75 -2.61
N ALA A 112 17.59 -8.20 -1.58
CA ALA A 112 16.36 -8.75 -1.02
C ALA A 112 15.20 -8.69 -2.04
N GLY A 113 15.05 -7.56 -2.75
CA GLY A 113 14.00 -7.40 -3.75
C GLY A 113 14.13 -8.37 -4.92
N LYS A 114 15.36 -8.68 -5.34
CA LYS A 114 15.61 -9.65 -6.41
C LYS A 114 15.22 -11.10 -6.06
N LYS A 115 15.02 -11.39 -4.79
CA LYS A 115 14.61 -12.73 -4.31
C LYS A 115 13.10 -12.89 -4.19
N MET A 116 12.33 -11.84 -4.36
CA MET A 116 10.88 -11.85 -4.15
C MET A 116 10.13 -11.25 -5.33
N GLN A 117 8.98 -11.84 -5.66
CA GLN A 117 8.04 -11.28 -6.62
C GLN A 117 7.34 -10.06 -6.03
N PHE A 118 6.97 -9.11 -6.88
CA PHE A 118 6.32 -7.87 -6.44
C PHE A 118 5.04 -8.12 -5.63
N GLU A 119 4.20 -9.05 -6.07
CA GLU A 119 2.95 -9.40 -5.38
C GLU A 119 3.20 -9.92 -3.96
N ALA A 120 4.18 -10.82 -3.78
CA ALA A 120 4.57 -11.36 -2.49
C ALA A 120 5.12 -10.26 -1.57
N LEU A 121 5.94 -9.38 -2.11
CA LEU A 121 6.56 -8.26 -1.41
C LEU A 121 5.51 -7.23 -0.95
N TYR A 122 4.47 -7.01 -1.76
CA TYR A 122 3.37 -6.11 -1.42
C TYR A 122 2.44 -6.71 -0.36
N THR A 123 2.14 -8.01 -0.45
CA THR A 123 1.18 -8.72 0.41
C THR A 123 1.75 -9.05 1.78
N ASP A 124 3.00 -9.52 1.84
CA ASP A 124 3.67 -9.91 3.08
C ASP A 124 5.05 -9.26 3.20
N ARG A 125 5.12 -8.21 4.01
CA ARG A 125 6.34 -7.42 4.22
C ARG A 125 7.30 -8.06 5.23
N ILE A 126 6.86 -9.05 6.00
CA ILE A 126 7.67 -9.65 7.07
C ILE A 126 8.86 -10.42 6.51
N PRO A 127 8.71 -11.34 5.54
CA PRO A 127 9.84 -12.04 4.93
C PRO A 127 10.82 -11.08 4.24
N PHE A 128 10.29 -10.05 3.59
CA PHE A 128 11.13 -9.05 2.94
C PHE A 128 11.99 -8.26 3.94
N ARG A 129 11.39 -7.82 5.05
CA ARG A 129 12.12 -7.17 6.14
C ARG A 129 13.22 -8.09 6.71
N GLN A 130 12.90 -9.37 6.92
CA GLN A 130 13.87 -10.34 7.42
C GLN A 130 15.02 -10.54 6.43
N GLU A 131 14.72 -10.67 5.15
CA GLU A 131 15.75 -10.82 4.11
C GLU A 131 16.68 -9.60 4.02
N ILE A 132 16.14 -8.39 4.22
CA ILE A 132 16.95 -7.16 4.31
C ILE A 132 17.89 -7.23 5.49
N ILE A 133 17.39 -7.59 6.67
CA ILE A 133 18.19 -7.72 7.92
C ILE A 133 19.29 -8.76 7.74
N ASP A 134 18.96 -9.93 7.20
CA ASP A 134 19.91 -11.02 6.96
C ASP A 134 20.99 -10.62 5.94
N THR A 135 20.60 -9.88 4.90
CA THR A 135 21.55 -9.38 3.87
C THR A 135 22.48 -8.30 4.41
N ILE A 136 22.00 -7.41 5.27
CA ILE A 136 22.82 -6.38 5.93
C ILE A 136 23.82 -7.05 6.88
N GLY A 137 23.38 -8.07 7.59
CA GLY A 137 24.15 -8.76 8.60
C GLY A 137 24.37 -7.95 9.87
N SER A 138 25.11 -8.55 10.80
CA SER A 138 25.35 -7.95 12.12
C SER A 138 26.53 -6.97 12.16
N ASP A 139 27.42 -6.99 11.14
CA ASP A 139 28.60 -6.13 11.11
C ASP A 139 28.32 -4.81 10.40
N LEU A 140 28.12 -3.79 11.19
CA LEU A 140 27.93 -2.39 10.75
C LEU A 140 29.02 -1.50 11.36
N ASN A 141 30.25 -1.98 11.48
CA ASN A 141 31.38 -1.20 12.00
C ASN A 141 31.13 -0.62 13.41
N GLY A 142 30.56 -1.42 14.27
CA GLY A 142 30.23 -1.05 15.65
C GLY A 142 28.84 -0.41 15.84
N TYR A 143 28.02 -0.37 14.79
CA TYR A 143 26.59 -0.05 14.90
C TYR A 143 25.76 -1.31 14.89
N THR A 144 24.59 -1.25 15.52
CA THR A 144 23.56 -2.27 15.50
C THR A 144 22.35 -1.77 14.75
N LEU A 145 21.81 -2.61 13.85
CA LEU A 145 20.52 -2.42 13.24
C LEU A 145 19.44 -2.91 14.20
N GLU A 146 18.65 -1.99 14.73
CA GLU A 146 17.58 -2.30 15.69
C GLU A 146 16.32 -2.77 14.98
N ASP A 147 15.92 -2.07 13.91
CA ASP A 147 14.72 -2.39 13.17
C ASP A 147 14.80 -1.84 11.75
N VAL A 148 13.93 -2.39 10.89
CA VAL A 148 13.73 -1.94 9.52
C VAL A 148 12.23 -1.73 9.31
N ALA A 149 11.81 -0.50 9.02
CA ALA A 149 10.44 -0.15 8.71
C ALA A 149 10.28 0.15 7.22
N ILE A 150 9.30 -0.49 6.59
CA ILE A 150 8.94 -0.21 5.20
C ILE A 150 7.81 0.80 5.23
N ASP A 151 8.14 2.06 5.03
CA ASP A 151 7.20 3.18 5.13
C ASP A 151 6.31 3.27 3.89
N TYR A 152 6.88 3.02 2.71
CA TYR A 152 6.17 3.09 1.44
C TYR A 152 6.61 1.96 0.51
N LEU A 153 5.65 1.38 -0.22
CA LEU A 153 5.91 0.37 -1.24
C LEU A 153 4.75 0.36 -2.24
N GLU A 154 5.03 0.72 -3.48
CA GLU A 154 4.09 0.69 -4.60
C GLU A 154 4.79 0.29 -5.91
N GLN A 155 4.00 -0.08 -6.91
CA GLN A 155 4.52 -0.31 -8.24
C GLN A 155 4.99 1.01 -8.86
N THR A 156 6.19 1.00 -9.43
CA THR A 156 6.69 2.17 -10.18
C THR A 156 5.79 2.44 -11.40
N PRO A 157 5.37 3.68 -11.62
CA PRO A 157 4.56 4.05 -12.78
C PRO A 157 5.25 3.69 -14.11
N LEU A 158 4.47 3.26 -15.10
CA LEU A 158 4.99 2.77 -16.39
C LEU A 158 5.77 3.82 -17.19
N ASP A 159 5.49 5.10 -17.01
CA ASP A 159 6.18 6.22 -17.62
C ASP A 159 7.60 6.44 -17.07
N ALA A 160 7.87 5.97 -15.86
CA ALA A 160 9.19 6.04 -15.24
C ALA A 160 10.14 4.92 -15.70
N HIS A 161 9.64 3.90 -16.42
CA HIS A 161 10.45 2.81 -16.95
C HIS A 161 11.24 3.28 -18.18
N ASP A 162 12.49 2.82 -18.30
CA ASP A 162 13.32 3.08 -19.48
C ASP A 162 13.00 2.07 -20.58
N PRO A 163 12.47 2.52 -21.75
CA PRO A 163 12.13 1.62 -22.86
C PRO A 163 13.36 0.92 -23.47
N ASN A 164 14.57 1.45 -23.27
CA ASN A 164 15.81 0.88 -23.76
C ASN A 164 16.45 -0.12 -22.78
N ASN A 165 15.89 -0.23 -21.55
CA ASN A 165 16.35 -1.20 -20.57
C ASN A 165 15.58 -2.51 -20.72
N VAL A 166 16.30 -3.62 -20.92
CA VAL A 166 15.69 -4.95 -21.14
C VAL A 166 14.85 -5.38 -19.93
N LEU A 167 15.32 -5.16 -18.69
CA LEU A 167 14.60 -5.54 -17.49
C LEU A 167 13.31 -4.72 -17.32
N ASP A 168 13.36 -3.43 -17.61
CA ASP A 168 12.18 -2.57 -17.58
C ASP A 168 11.19 -2.95 -18.67
N SER A 169 11.66 -3.35 -19.84
CA SER A 169 10.81 -3.83 -20.94
C SER A 169 10.09 -5.13 -20.58
N VAL A 170 10.78 -6.07 -19.93
CA VAL A 170 10.19 -7.33 -19.42
C VAL A 170 9.17 -7.03 -18.30
N GLY A 171 9.53 -6.17 -17.37
CA GLY A 171 8.61 -5.76 -16.29
C GLY A 171 7.34 -5.09 -16.81
N ARG A 172 7.46 -4.17 -17.79
CA ARG A 172 6.30 -3.55 -18.47
C ARG A 172 5.41 -4.58 -19.15
N ALA A 173 6.01 -5.52 -19.91
CA ALA A 173 5.26 -6.58 -20.55
C ALA A 173 4.48 -7.43 -19.52
N LYS A 174 5.12 -7.75 -18.41
CA LYS A 174 4.48 -8.48 -17.31
C LYS A 174 3.34 -7.72 -16.67
N ILE A 175 3.51 -6.43 -16.42
CA ILE A 175 2.45 -5.57 -15.88
C ILE A 175 1.26 -5.53 -16.84
N VAL A 176 1.50 -5.31 -18.13
CA VAL A 176 0.44 -5.27 -19.16
C VAL A 176 -0.28 -6.62 -19.24
N GLU A 177 0.46 -7.73 -19.22
CA GLU A 177 -0.11 -9.09 -19.21
C GLU A 177 -1.01 -9.31 -18.00
N LEU A 178 -0.53 -8.99 -16.79
CA LEU A 178 -1.30 -9.14 -15.55
C LEU A 178 -2.54 -8.25 -15.54
N THR A 179 -2.43 -7.00 -16.01
CA THR A 179 -3.57 -6.08 -16.13
C THR A 179 -4.61 -6.63 -17.08
N ALA A 180 -4.20 -7.10 -18.27
CA ALA A 180 -5.11 -7.71 -19.25
C ALA A 180 -5.80 -8.97 -18.70
N GLN A 181 -5.08 -9.83 -17.99
CA GLN A 181 -5.65 -11.01 -17.32
C GLN A 181 -6.67 -10.63 -16.24
N MET A 182 -6.44 -9.56 -15.50
CA MET A 182 -7.39 -9.09 -14.49
C MET A 182 -8.64 -8.48 -15.13
N GLU A 183 -8.48 -7.72 -16.21
CA GLU A 183 -9.60 -7.18 -17.00
C GLU A 183 -10.44 -8.30 -17.61
N GLU A 184 -9.79 -9.35 -18.16
CA GLU A 184 -10.48 -10.52 -18.71
C GLU A 184 -11.28 -11.25 -17.63
N LYS A 185 -10.68 -11.50 -16.45
CA LYS A 185 -11.36 -12.10 -15.32
C LYS A 185 -12.54 -11.25 -14.81
N GLU A 186 -12.38 -9.95 -14.79
CA GLU A 186 -13.45 -9.04 -14.40
C GLU A 186 -14.60 -9.06 -15.42
N ASN A 187 -14.28 -9.04 -16.70
CA ASN A 187 -15.26 -9.14 -17.78
C ASN A 187 -16.00 -10.50 -17.73
N GLN A 188 -15.26 -11.60 -17.50
CA GLN A 188 -15.88 -12.92 -17.34
C GLN A 188 -16.83 -12.96 -16.14
N ARG A 189 -16.44 -12.35 -15.01
CA ARG A 189 -17.32 -12.25 -13.84
C ARG A 189 -18.56 -11.39 -14.12
N LYS A 190 -18.45 -10.32 -14.92
CA LYS A 190 -19.58 -9.51 -15.35
C LYS A 190 -20.54 -10.33 -16.23
N VAL A 191 -20.00 -11.01 -17.25
CA VAL A 191 -20.78 -11.88 -18.16
C VAL A 191 -21.52 -12.97 -17.37
N ASN A 192 -20.82 -13.70 -16.50
CA ASN A 192 -21.43 -14.75 -15.70
C ASN A 192 -22.54 -14.22 -14.79
N ARG A 193 -22.36 -13.04 -14.20
CA ARG A 193 -23.38 -12.38 -13.39
C ARG A 193 -24.59 -11.99 -14.21
N ASP A 194 -24.38 -11.43 -15.40
CA ASP A 194 -25.45 -11.03 -16.29
C ASP A 194 -26.22 -12.25 -16.83
N GLU A 195 -25.52 -13.34 -17.13
CA GLU A 195 -26.16 -14.63 -17.49
C GLU A 195 -27.01 -15.18 -16.35
N GLU A 196 -26.54 -15.12 -15.11
CA GLU A 196 -27.28 -15.59 -13.94
C GLU A 196 -28.52 -14.72 -13.67
N ILE A 197 -28.40 -13.40 -13.78
CA ILE A 197 -29.53 -12.46 -13.69
C ILE A 197 -30.56 -12.76 -14.80
N ASN A 198 -30.09 -12.96 -16.03
CA ASN A 198 -30.96 -13.26 -17.16
C ASN A 198 -31.65 -14.62 -17.02
N LYS A 199 -30.98 -15.61 -16.39
CA LYS A 199 -31.59 -16.90 -16.08
C LYS A 199 -32.67 -16.75 -15.00
N GLN A 200 -32.36 -16.04 -13.92
CA GLN A 200 -33.33 -15.77 -12.84
C GLN A 200 -34.57 -15.02 -13.36
N ASN A 201 -34.35 -14.03 -14.24
CA ASN A 201 -35.45 -13.29 -14.85
C ASN A 201 -36.33 -14.18 -15.74
N ARG A 202 -35.72 -15.08 -16.53
CA ARG A 202 -36.46 -16.05 -17.36
C ARG A 202 -37.24 -17.06 -16.50
N ASP A 203 -36.61 -17.56 -15.44
CA ASP A 203 -37.28 -18.51 -14.51
C ASP A 203 -38.46 -17.85 -13.80
N MET A 204 -38.30 -16.58 -13.42
CA MET A 204 -39.38 -15.79 -12.83
C MET A 204 -40.51 -15.52 -13.82
N GLU A 205 -40.18 -15.19 -15.07
CA GLU A 205 -41.15 -15.00 -16.13
C GLU A 205 -41.94 -16.30 -16.44
N LEU A 206 -41.25 -17.45 -16.43
CA LEU A 206 -41.91 -18.75 -16.60
C LEU A 206 -42.83 -19.06 -15.42
N GLN A 207 -42.41 -18.83 -14.18
CA GLN A 207 -43.27 -19.02 -13.00
C GLN A 207 -44.51 -18.10 -13.02
N ILE A 208 -44.36 -16.87 -13.48
CA ILE A 208 -45.50 -15.96 -13.67
C ILE A 208 -46.47 -16.52 -14.70
N LYS A 209 -45.95 -16.93 -15.88
CA LYS A 209 -46.76 -17.53 -16.95
C LYS A 209 -47.46 -18.83 -16.48
N GLU A 210 -46.77 -19.69 -15.72
CA GLU A 210 -47.39 -20.90 -15.16
C GLU A 210 -48.52 -20.57 -14.16
N LYS A 211 -48.31 -19.55 -13.31
CA LYS A 211 -49.35 -19.06 -12.39
C LYS A 211 -50.52 -18.45 -13.16
N ASP A 212 -50.25 -17.66 -14.18
CA ASP A 212 -51.29 -17.07 -15.01
C ASP A 212 -52.13 -18.15 -15.73
N ILE A 213 -51.48 -19.18 -16.29
CA ILE A 213 -52.14 -20.32 -16.92
C ILE A 213 -52.92 -21.14 -15.87
N SER A 214 -52.34 -21.38 -14.70
CA SER A 214 -53.02 -22.12 -13.64
C SER A 214 -54.26 -21.39 -13.09
N THR A 215 -54.18 -20.07 -12.97
CA THR A 215 -55.31 -19.23 -12.57
C THR A 215 -56.37 -19.15 -13.68
N GLU A 216 -55.96 -19.10 -14.94
CA GLU A 216 -56.89 -19.12 -16.07
C GLU A 216 -57.59 -20.47 -16.21
N VAL A 217 -56.85 -21.58 -16.01
CA VAL A 217 -57.44 -22.96 -16.01
C VAL A 217 -58.36 -23.17 -14.82
N ALA A 218 -57.99 -22.69 -13.63
CA ALA A 218 -58.84 -22.73 -12.44
C ALA A 218 -60.11 -21.87 -12.62
N GLN A 219 -59.96 -20.71 -13.25
CA GLN A 219 -61.07 -19.83 -13.53
C GLN A 219 -62.04 -20.43 -14.57
N ARG A 220 -61.48 -21.05 -15.65
CA ARG A 220 -62.30 -21.77 -16.64
C ARG A 220 -62.94 -23.05 -16.08
N ALA A 221 -62.35 -23.70 -15.08
CA ALA A 221 -62.97 -24.83 -14.40
C ALA A 221 -64.11 -24.36 -13.50
N LEU A 222 -63.90 -23.25 -12.76
CA LEU A 222 -64.93 -22.62 -11.94
C LEU A 222 -66.07 -22.05 -12.79
N ASP A 223 -65.79 -21.51 -13.96
CA ASP A 223 -66.80 -21.01 -14.88
C ASP A 223 -67.65 -22.14 -15.44
N ARG A 224 -67.05 -23.32 -15.73
CA ARG A 224 -67.82 -24.53 -16.15
C ARG A 224 -68.72 -25.12 -15.05
N ASP A 225 -68.16 -25.19 -13.82
CA ASP A 225 -68.98 -25.68 -12.66
C ASP A 225 -70.09 -24.66 -12.36
N ASN A 226 -69.84 -23.41 -12.47
CA ASN A 226 -70.83 -22.33 -12.32
C ASN A 226 -71.90 -22.33 -13.43
N GLU A 227 -71.53 -22.67 -14.71
CA GLU A 227 -72.53 -22.84 -15.79
C GLU A 227 -73.43 -24.01 -15.57
N GLN A 228 -72.99 -25.12 -14.96
CA GLN A 228 -73.75 -26.24 -14.62
C GLN A 228 -74.77 -26.01 -13.44
N ASP A 229 -74.32 -25.26 -12.41
CA ASP A 229 -75.12 -24.82 -11.30
C ASP A 229 -76.18 -23.76 -11.68
N LEU A 230 -75.82 -22.93 -12.66
CA LEU A 230 -76.71 -21.88 -13.22
C LEU A 230 -77.94 -22.46 -13.93
N ALA A 231 -77.83 -23.65 -14.47
CA ALA A 231 -78.98 -24.33 -15.06
C ALA A 231 -80.07 -24.77 -14.00
N VAL A 232 -79.66 -24.77 -12.73
CA VAL A 232 -80.50 -25.23 -11.63
C VAL A 232 -81.04 -24.11 -10.71
N GLN A 233 -80.38 -22.95 -10.62
CA GLN A 233 -80.78 -21.89 -9.68
C GLN A 233 -80.74 -20.50 -10.31
N THR A 234 -81.77 -20.16 -11.04
CA THR A 234 -81.72 -18.96 -11.93
C THR A 234 -82.10 -17.64 -11.29
N ARG A 235 -82.27 -17.43 -10.06
CA ARG A 235 -82.58 -16.10 -9.54
C ARG A 235 -81.88 -15.66 -8.22
N GLU A 236 -81.55 -16.54 -7.34
CA GLU A 236 -80.91 -16.13 -6.07
C GLU A 236 -79.38 -16.00 -6.16
N VAL A 237 -78.80 -16.60 -7.17
CA VAL A 237 -77.33 -16.68 -7.37
C VAL A 237 -76.76 -15.42 -8.07
N GLU A 238 -77.61 -14.72 -8.88
CA GLU A 238 -77.08 -13.50 -9.59
C GLU A 238 -76.67 -12.35 -8.63
N VAL A 239 -77.40 -12.16 -7.52
CA VAL A 239 -77.05 -11.12 -6.56
C VAL A 239 -75.81 -11.51 -5.72
N LYS A 240 -75.72 -12.78 -5.32
CA LYS A 240 -74.49 -13.26 -4.62
C LYS A 240 -73.28 -13.33 -5.54
N LYS A 241 -73.47 -13.60 -6.82
CA LYS A 241 -72.41 -13.59 -7.81
C LYS A 241 -71.80 -12.19 -8.03
N ALA A 242 -72.63 -11.17 -8.06
CA ALA A 242 -72.16 -9.79 -8.26
C ALA A 242 -71.29 -9.31 -7.03
N GLU A 243 -71.66 -9.74 -5.83
CA GLU A 243 -70.89 -9.38 -4.63
C GLU A 243 -69.59 -10.19 -4.52
N GLU A 244 -69.57 -11.51 -4.82
CA GLU A 244 -68.38 -12.34 -4.77
C GLU A 244 -67.37 -11.99 -5.91
N ALA A 245 -67.88 -11.63 -7.09
CA ALA A 245 -67.03 -11.16 -8.19
C ALA A 245 -66.37 -9.80 -7.85
N ALA A 246 -67.10 -8.89 -7.20
CA ALA A 246 -66.56 -7.59 -6.79
C ALA A 246 -65.50 -7.72 -5.67
N ILE A 247 -65.63 -8.69 -4.77
CA ILE A 247 -64.65 -8.97 -3.71
C ILE A 247 -63.39 -9.62 -4.30
N THR A 248 -63.54 -10.55 -5.26
CA THR A 248 -62.39 -11.20 -5.92
C THR A 248 -61.63 -10.22 -6.79
N GLU A 249 -62.29 -9.29 -7.46
CA GLU A 249 -61.65 -8.27 -8.28
C GLU A 249 -60.88 -7.24 -7.42
N LYS A 250 -61.42 -6.87 -6.27
CA LYS A 250 -60.71 -6.03 -5.29
C LYS A 250 -59.46 -6.72 -4.73
N SER A 251 -59.61 -8.00 -4.35
CA SER A 251 -58.44 -8.74 -3.81
C SER A 251 -57.35 -9.01 -4.84
N VAL A 252 -57.72 -9.21 -6.11
CA VAL A 252 -56.77 -9.37 -7.21
C VAL A 252 -56.09 -8.05 -7.56
N GLN A 253 -56.77 -6.90 -7.45
CA GLN A 253 -56.17 -5.59 -7.66
C GLN A 253 -55.22 -5.21 -6.51
N GLU A 254 -55.58 -5.60 -5.27
CA GLU A 254 -54.66 -5.38 -4.11
C GLU A 254 -53.42 -6.25 -4.22
N ALA A 255 -53.56 -7.54 -4.58
CA ALA A 255 -52.43 -8.44 -4.79
C ALA A 255 -51.52 -8.01 -5.96
N ARG A 256 -52.11 -7.46 -7.05
CA ARG A 256 -51.31 -6.87 -8.14
C ARG A 256 -50.54 -5.61 -7.70
N LYS A 257 -51.19 -4.75 -6.92
CA LYS A 257 -50.52 -3.56 -6.35
C LYS A 257 -49.38 -3.92 -5.40
N GLU A 258 -49.59 -4.97 -4.60
CA GLU A 258 -48.60 -5.47 -3.66
C GLU A 258 -47.37 -6.08 -4.39
N SER A 259 -47.64 -6.89 -5.44
CA SER A 259 -46.57 -7.49 -6.25
C SER A 259 -45.81 -6.45 -7.09
N GLU A 260 -46.49 -5.40 -7.57
CA GLU A 260 -45.88 -4.29 -8.32
C GLU A 260 -45.04 -3.39 -7.42
N ASN A 261 -45.51 -3.13 -6.20
CA ASN A 261 -44.76 -2.42 -5.18
C ASN A 261 -43.51 -3.20 -4.71
N ALA A 262 -43.62 -4.53 -4.56
CA ALA A 262 -42.49 -5.38 -4.21
C ALA A 262 -41.41 -5.39 -5.33
N ARG A 263 -41.83 -5.35 -6.62
CA ARG A 263 -40.90 -5.23 -7.76
C ARG A 263 -40.21 -3.87 -7.78
N LEU A 264 -40.96 -2.78 -7.55
CA LEU A 264 -40.38 -1.45 -7.49
C LEU A 264 -39.37 -1.28 -6.35
N MET A 265 -39.66 -1.85 -5.17
CA MET A 265 -38.73 -1.84 -4.04
C MET A 265 -37.45 -2.65 -4.33
N THR A 266 -37.57 -3.79 -5.04
CA THR A 266 -36.37 -4.57 -5.41
C THR A 266 -35.55 -3.91 -6.52
N GLU A 267 -36.17 -3.20 -7.46
CA GLU A 267 -35.47 -2.38 -8.46
C GLU A 267 -34.78 -1.17 -7.82
N GLU A 268 -35.47 -0.45 -6.92
CA GLU A 268 -34.86 0.65 -6.15
C GLU A 268 -33.68 0.18 -5.29
N ASP A 269 -33.79 -0.99 -4.61
CA ASP A 269 -32.71 -1.54 -3.81
C ASP A 269 -31.48 -1.95 -4.66
N VAL A 270 -31.70 -2.47 -5.85
CA VAL A 270 -30.62 -2.78 -6.81
C VAL A 270 -29.98 -1.49 -7.34
N GLU A 271 -30.81 -0.48 -7.67
CA GLU A 271 -30.31 0.81 -8.15
C GLU A 271 -29.52 1.56 -7.08
N VAL A 272 -30.01 1.58 -5.83
CA VAL A 272 -29.30 2.14 -4.69
C VAL A 272 -27.98 1.43 -4.43
N ARG A 273 -27.94 0.08 -4.52
CA ARG A 273 -26.68 -0.68 -4.37
C ARG A 273 -25.68 -0.43 -5.49
N THR A 274 -26.16 -0.29 -6.73
CA THR A 274 -25.27 0.08 -7.85
C THR A 274 -24.73 1.49 -7.69
N VAL A 275 -25.58 2.46 -7.33
CA VAL A 275 -25.16 3.85 -7.08
C VAL A 275 -24.22 3.94 -5.90
N GLN A 276 -24.44 3.18 -4.81
CA GLN A 276 -23.51 3.11 -3.68
C GLN A 276 -22.16 2.52 -4.09
N LYS A 277 -22.18 1.47 -4.91
CA LYS A 277 -20.95 0.85 -5.43
C LYS A 277 -20.17 1.80 -6.34
N ASP A 278 -20.87 2.47 -7.25
CA ASP A 278 -20.26 3.46 -8.13
C ASP A 278 -19.70 4.66 -7.35
N ARG A 279 -20.43 5.09 -6.31
CA ARG A 279 -19.97 6.16 -5.41
C ARG A 279 -18.72 5.74 -4.63
N SER A 280 -18.67 4.51 -4.11
CA SER A 280 -17.48 4.01 -3.41
C SER A 280 -16.27 3.87 -4.33
N VAL A 281 -16.47 3.46 -5.58
CA VAL A 281 -15.42 3.42 -6.61
C VAL A 281 -14.96 4.83 -7.00
N GLN A 282 -15.89 5.77 -7.07
CA GLN A 282 -15.58 7.16 -7.39
C GLN A 282 -14.85 7.87 -6.23
N GLU A 283 -15.27 7.59 -4.98
CA GLU A 283 -14.56 8.06 -3.78
C GLU A 283 -13.15 7.46 -3.68
N ALA A 284 -12.99 6.18 -4.02
CA ALA A 284 -11.67 5.54 -4.08
C ALA A 284 -10.78 6.16 -5.17
N ARG A 285 -11.33 6.51 -6.34
CA ARG A 285 -10.60 7.23 -7.40
C ARG A 285 -10.20 8.63 -6.97
N VAL A 286 -11.12 9.38 -6.36
CA VAL A 286 -10.83 10.74 -5.85
C VAL A 286 -9.77 10.72 -4.75
N ASN A 287 -9.80 9.69 -3.88
CA ASN A 287 -8.75 9.52 -2.86
C ASN A 287 -7.40 9.15 -3.51
N LEU A 288 -7.42 8.27 -4.51
CA LEU A 288 -6.21 7.92 -5.27
C LEU A 288 -5.62 9.14 -5.99
N ASP A 289 -6.47 9.95 -6.63
CA ASP A 289 -6.05 11.18 -7.30
C ASP A 289 -5.51 12.22 -6.30
N LYS A 290 -6.12 12.32 -5.11
CA LYS A 290 -5.59 13.16 -4.03
C LYS A 290 -4.24 12.69 -3.53
N ASP A 291 -4.07 11.38 -3.36
CA ASP A 291 -2.80 10.80 -2.94
C ASP A 291 -1.72 10.97 -4.02
N LEU A 292 -2.08 10.86 -5.30
CA LEU A 292 -1.20 11.16 -6.44
C LEU A 292 -0.77 12.63 -6.47
N LEU A 293 -1.72 13.55 -6.28
CA LEU A 293 -1.44 15.00 -6.21
C LEU A 293 -0.50 15.32 -5.04
N ARG A 294 -0.74 14.69 -3.88
CA ARG A 294 0.10 14.85 -2.69
C ARG A 294 1.53 14.35 -2.93
N LEU A 295 1.67 13.22 -3.62
CA LEU A 295 2.96 12.68 -4.02
C LEU A 295 3.68 13.54 -5.06
N GLU A 296 2.92 14.21 -5.96
CA GLU A 296 3.48 15.17 -6.91
C GLU A 296 3.94 16.45 -6.21
N GLU A 297 3.19 16.93 -5.21
CA GLU A 297 3.59 18.08 -4.39
C GLU A 297 4.82 17.75 -3.55
N GLU A 298 4.87 16.60 -2.87
CA GLU A 298 6.05 16.14 -2.12
C GLU A 298 7.29 15.96 -3.03
N LYS A 299 7.10 15.46 -4.26
CA LYS A 299 8.17 15.41 -5.28
C LYS A 299 8.66 16.79 -5.70
N LYS A 300 7.75 17.76 -5.84
CA LYS A 300 8.12 19.14 -6.17
C LYS A 300 8.87 19.80 -5.03
N GLU A 301 8.40 19.61 -3.80
CA GLU A 301 9.08 20.15 -2.61
C GLU A 301 10.45 19.52 -2.41
N SER A 302 10.56 18.19 -2.56
CA SER A 302 11.86 17.50 -2.45
C SER A 302 12.82 17.88 -3.58
N GLY A 303 12.30 18.13 -4.79
CA GLY A 303 13.08 18.63 -5.92
C GLY A 303 13.60 20.05 -5.68
N GLN A 304 12.74 20.92 -5.15
CA GLN A 304 13.13 22.30 -4.79
C GLN A 304 14.12 22.31 -3.63
N GLN A 305 13.96 21.43 -2.64
CA GLN A 305 14.88 21.29 -1.53
C GLN A 305 16.26 20.82 -2.01
N ALA A 306 16.28 19.85 -2.95
CA ALA A 306 17.51 19.34 -3.54
C ALA A 306 18.23 20.39 -4.40
N GLU A 307 17.48 21.27 -5.05
CA GLU A 307 18.02 22.38 -5.86
C GLU A 307 18.61 23.47 -4.98
N VAL A 308 17.91 23.84 -3.89
CA VAL A 308 18.39 24.77 -2.88
C VAL A 308 19.65 24.25 -2.18
N ASP A 309 19.70 22.96 -1.85
CA ASP A 309 20.87 22.34 -1.24
C ASP A 309 22.05 22.24 -2.22
N ARG A 310 21.77 22.09 -3.52
CA ARG A 310 22.77 22.11 -4.58
C ARG A 310 23.37 23.50 -4.75
N GLU A 311 22.53 24.54 -4.76
CA GLU A 311 22.98 25.94 -4.83
C GLU A 311 23.80 26.33 -3.59
N ARG A 312 23.39 25.86 -2.40
CA ARG A 312 24.10 26.10 -1.14
C ARG A 312 25.48 25.43 -1.14
N ARG A 313 25.60 24.21 -1.72
CA ARG A 313 26.91 23.55 -1.89
C ARG A 313 27.82 24.25 -2.87
N VAL A 314 27.27 24.76 -3.97
CA VAL A 314 28.07 25.56 -4.95
C VAL A 314 28.53 26.84 -4.32
N GLY A 315 27.67 27.52 -3.51
CA GLY A 315 28.05 28.73 -2.78
C GLY A 315 29.17 28.51 -1.76
N LEU A 316 29.10 27.39 -1.01
CA LEU A 316 30.16 27.03 -0.05
C LEU A 316 31.48 26.67 -0.73
N SER A 317 31.42 25.96 -1.87
CA SER A 317 32.63 25.60 -2.62
C SER A 317 33.30 26.79 -3.30
N THR A 318 32.53 27.84 -3.62
CA THR A 318 33.05 29.10 -4.14
C THR A 318 33.70 29.94 -3.03
N GLN A 319 33.10 29.96 -1.83
CA GLN A 319 33.69 30.64 -0.66
C GLN A 319 35.01 29.99 -0.21
N GLU A 320 35.09 28.65 -0.23
CA GLU A 320 36.32 27.93 0.11
C GLU A 320 37.43 28.16 -0.93
N LYS A 321 37.08 28.27 -2.21
CA LYS A 321 38.03 28.60 -3.27
C LYS A 321 38.52 30.05 -3.17
N GLU A 322 37.65 30.98 -2.84
CA GLU A 322 38.03 32.38 -2.62
C GLU A 322 38.92 32.54 -1.38
N ALA A 323 38.60 31.81 -0.29
CA ALA A 323 39.44 31.78 0.91
C ALA A 323 40.82 31.17 0.64
N ALA A 324 40.88 30.12 -0.19
CA ALA A 324 42.15 29.50 -0.59
C ALA A 324 43.00 30.43 -1.49
N ILE A 325 42.37 31.22 -2.33
CA ILE A 325 43.06 32.22 -3.18
C ILE A 325 43.61 33.37 -2.34
N ILE A 326 42.87 33.82 -1.33
CA ILE A 326 43.30 34.86 -0.40
C ILE A 326 44.45 34.37 0.49
N ALA A 327 44.41 33.12 0.94
CA ALA A 327 45.51 32.51 1.72
C ALA A 327 46.78 32.31 0.90
N ALA A 328 46.66 32.10 -0.42
CA ALA A 328 47.82 31.98 -1.32
C ALA A 328 48.44 33.34 -1.76
N ALA A 329 47.73 34.45 -1.50
CA ALA A 329 48.20 35.79 -1.86
C ALA A 329 48.97 36.53 -0.71
N PHE A 330 48.95 35.98 0.50
CA PHE A 330 49.58 36.55 1.69
C PHE A 330 50.53 35.57 2.43
N GLY A 331 51.05 34.53 1.74
CA GLY A 331 52.07 33.62 2.26
C GLY A 331 53.32 33.62 1.40
#